data_c073624536f2e14da7eb34be53f9390a
#
_entry.id   c073624536f2e14da7eb34be53f9390a
#
_cell.length_a   1.000
_cell.length_b   1.000
_cell.length_c   1.000
_cell.angle_alpha   90.00
_cell.angle_beta   90.00
_cell.angle_gamma   90.00
#
_symmetry.space_group_name_H-M   'P 1'
#
loop_
_entity.id
_entity.type
_entity.pdbx_description
1 polymer ?
#
loop_
_entity_poly.entity_id
_entity_poly.type
_entity_poly.pdbx_seq_one_letter_code
_entity_poly.pdbx_strand_id
1 'polypeptide(L)'
;ELLSEKGNVKVFICEDDCAQNPWSPNSQDLPFEYHLEANRSICMKSENFPFKPNHPDYWYEPIFAYIHSGITIGLTPFSCRWDSGTLGYVAVKRPSKGGEFKNRKAFRKSLASYVKTLDDYLQGYCYGYEVETDGNLTDSCWGFIGKHSESGLLDAIREYL
;
A
#
# COMPACT_ATOMS: atom_id res chain seq x y z
N GLU A 1 -15.33 12.21 -10.51
CA GLU A 1 -14.89 13.37 -11.31
C GLU A 1 -14.84 12.99 -12.78
N LEU A 2 -15.46 13.81 -13.67
CA LEU A 2 -15.36 13.62 -15.13
C LEU A 2 -13.94 13.93 -15.59
N LEU A 3 -13.23 12.94 -16.12
CA LEU A 3 -11.87 13.08 -16.63
C LEU A 3 -11.85 13.42 -18.13
N SER A 4 -12.69 12.76 -18.93
CA SER A 4 -12.71 12.90 -20.38
C SER A 4 -14.12 12.71 -20.94
N GLU A 5 -14.41 13.42 -22.02
CA GLU A 5 -15.62 13.26 -22.83
C GLU A 5 -15.25 13.32 -24.31
N LYS A 6 -15.49 12.22 -25.05
CA LYS A 6 -15.22 12.10 -26.47
C LYS A 6 -16.43 11.52 -27.18
N GLY A 7 -17.17 12.38 -27.88
CA GLY A 7 -18.40 11.96 -28.53
C GLY A 7 -19.44 11.47 -27.53
N ASN A 8 -19.78 10.19 -27.59
CA ASN A 8 -20.73 9.53 -26.70
C ASN A 8 -20.05 8.77 -25.54
N VAL A 9 -18.70 8.82 -25.42
CA VAL A 9 -17.93 8.17 -24.36
C VAL A 9 -17.53 9.17 -23.31
N LYS A 10 -17.82 8.87 -22.05
CA LYS A 10 -17.41 9.63 -20.87
C LYS A 10 -16.61 8.74 -19.92
N VAL A 11 -15.52 9.27 -19.38
CA VAL A 11 -14.67 8.58 -18.40
C VAL A 11 -14.69 9.35 -17.09
N PHE A 12 -15.02 8.65 -16.03
CA PHE A 12 -15.04 9.19 -14.67
C PHE A 12 -13.97 8.52 -13.81
N ILE A 13 -13.28 9.32 -13.01
CA ILE A 13 -12.48 8.83 -11.88
C ILE A 13 -13.30 8.98 -10.62
N CYS A 14 -13.40 7.90 -9.84
CA CYS A 14 -14.17 7.81 -8.62
C CYS A 14 -13.26 7.47 -7.43
N GLU A 15 -13.55 8.00 -6.26
CA GLU A 15 -12.93 7.56 -5.01
C GLU A 15 -13.43 6.16 -4.68
N ASP A 16 -12.54 5.29 -4.19
CA ASP A 16 -12.85 3.92 -3.79
C ASP A 16 -12.85 3.79 -2.27
N ASP A 17 -14.01 4.04 -1.67
CA ASP A 17 -14.22 3.93 -0.22
C ASP A 17 -14.20 2.48 0.29
N CYS A 18 -14.24 1.50 -0.61
CA CYS A 18 -14.24 0.07 -0.32
C CYS A 18 -12.93 -0.62 -0.67
N ALA A 19 -11.88 0.13 -1.00
CA ALA A 19 -10.58 -0.41 -1.35
C ALA A 19 -10.05 -1.36 -0.26
N GLN A 20 -9.51 -2.50 -0.67
CA GLN A 20 -8.94 -3.46 0.26
C GLN A 20 -7.56 -3.03 0.71
N ASN A 21 -7.26 -3.24 1.99
CA ASN A 21 -5.92 -3.02 2.53
C ASN A 21 -4.89 -3.89 1.77
N PRO A 22 -3.87 -3.28 1.15
CA PRO A 22 -2.87 -4.01 0.35
C PRO A 22 -2.03 -5.00 1.16
N TRP A 23 -1.99 -4.87 2.48
CA TRP A 23 -1.32 -5.82 3.37
C TRP A 23 -2.31 -6.76 4.08
N SER A 24 -3.56 -6.81 3.67
CA SER A 24 -4.52 -7.80 4.15
C SER A 24 -4.09 -9.22 3.74
N PRO A 25 -4.32 -10.25 4.59
CA PRO A 25 -4.06 -11.65 4.24
C PRO A 25 -4.75 -12.12 2.96
N ASN A 26 -5.79 -11.42 2.54
CA ASN A 26 -6.57 -11.73 1.33
C ASN A 26 -6.12 -10.96 0.08
N SER A 27 -5.18 -10.03 0.20
CA SER A 27 -4.85 -9.12 -0.91
C SER A 27 -3.75 -9.63 -1.83
N GLN A 28 -2.65 -10.10 -1.30
CA GLN A 28 -1.52 -10.67 -2.06
C GLN A 28 -0.60 -11.46 -1.12
N ASP A 29 0.13 -12.43 -1.66
CA ASP A 29 1.23 -13.06 -0.94
C ASP A 29 2.37 -12.07 -0.75
N LEU A 30 2.49 -11.51 0.44
CA LEU A 30 3.61 -10.66 0.80
C LEU A 30 4.86 -11.51 1.03
N PRO A 31 6.05 -11.09 0.52
CA PRO A 31 7.29 -11.85 0.72
C PRO A 31 7.90 -11.67 2.12
N PHE A 32 7.14 -11.12 3.06
CA PHE A 32 7.56 -10.83 4.43
C PHE A 32 6.40 -10.96 5.41
N GLU A 33 6.74 -11.07 6.68
CA GLU A 33 5.80 -11.00 7.80
C GLU A 33 5.82 -9.60 8.42
N TYR A 34 4.75 -9.17 9.06
CA TYR A 34 4.65 -7.84 9.64
C TYR A 34 3.84 -7.81 10.93
N HIS A 35 4.19 -6.86 11.81
CA HIS A 35 3.40 -6.47 12.97
C HIS A 35 3.48 -4.95 13.14
N LEU A 36 2.38 -4.27 12.85
CA LEU A 36 2.24 -2.83 12.92
C LEU A 36 1.08 -2.50 13.87
N GLU A 37 1.38 -1.72 14.89
CA GLU A 37 0.39 -1.35 15.90
C GLU A 37 0.60 0.10 16.38
N ALA A 38 -0.46 0.91 16.28
CA ALA A 38 -0.49 2.26 16.80
C ALA A 38 -1.82 2.55 17.48
N ASN A 39 -1.81 2.61 18.80
CA ASN A 39 -2.98 2.88 19.63
C ASN A 39 -4.16 1.96 19.25
N ARG A 40 -5.34 2.56 19.03
CA ARG A 40 -6.53 1.85 18.55
C ARG A 40 -6.78 2.02 17.05
N SER A 41 -5.93 2.79 16.38
CA SER A 41 -6.14 3.19 14.98
C SER A 41 -5.60 2.18 13.99
N ILE A 42 -4.50 1.53 14.32
CA ILE A 42 -3.86 0.53 13.46
C ILE A 42 -3.48 -0.67 14.32
N CYS A 43 -3.98 -1.82 13.94
CA CYS A 43 -3.53 -3.12 14.44
C CYS A 43 -3.51 -4.08 13.24
N MET A 44 -2.34 -4.25 12.66
CA MET A 44 -2.11 -5.08 11.48
C MET A 44 -0.99 -6.06 11.78
N LYS A 45 -1.25 -7.35 11.64
CA LYS A 45 -0.24 -8.39 11.84
C LYS A 45 -0.47 -9.55 10.90
N SER A 46 0.60 -10.10 10.38
CA SER A 46 0.57 -11.39 9.72
C SER A 46 0.53 -12.54 10.74
N GLU A 47 -0.06 -13.65 10.36
CA GLU A 47 -0.26 -14.80 11.25
C GLU A 47 1.07 -15.40 11.75
N ASN A 48 2.08 -15.41 10.90
CA ASN A 48 3.36 -16.07 11.16
C ASN A 48 4.48 -15.10 11.56
N PHE A 49 4.14 -13.88 12.01
CA PHE A 49 5.17 -12.92 12.43
C PHE A 49 6.04 -13.48 13.57
N PRO A 50 7.37 -13.50 13.42
CA PRO A 50 8.28 -14.02 14.44
C PRO A 50 8.43 -13.01 15.58
N PHE A 51 7.64 -13.13 16.63
CA PHE A 51 7.61 -12.21 17.78
C PHE A 51 8.89 -12.17 18.64
N LYS A 52 9.77 -13.14 18.51
CA LYS A 52 11.05 -13.09 19.22
C LYS A 52 11.91 -12.00 18.64
N PRO A 53 12.23 -10.93 19.38
CA PRO A 53 13.14 -9.91 18.88
C PRO A 53 14.47 -10.56 18.51
N ASN A 54 14.99 -10.20 17.34
CA ASN A 54 16.24 -10.73 16.79
C ASN A 54 16.25 -12.25 16.54
N HIS A 55 15.16 -12.81 16.04
CA HIS A 55 15.16 -14.19 15.61
C HIS A 55 16.25 -14.41 14.53
N PRO A 56 17.19 -15.36 14.72
CA PRO A 56 18.40 -15.48 13.89
C PRO A 56 18.11 -15.80 12.42
N ASP A 57 16.95 -16.36 12.10
CA ASP A 57 16.54 -16.72 10.75
C ASP A 57 15.96 -15.55 9.93
N TYR A 58 15.75 -14.40 10.57
CA TYR A 58 15.08 -13.26 9.95
C TYR A 58 15.93 -11.98 9.97
N TRP A 59 15.70 -11.11 8.99
CA TRP A 59 16.02 -9.69 9.07
C TRP A 59 14.78 -8.91 9.47
N TYR A 60 14.95 -7.92 10.32
CA TYR A 60 13.89 -7.02 10.76
C TYR A 60 14.14 -5.62 10.26
N GLU A 61 13.09 -4.98 9.70
CA GLU A 61 13.11 -3.56 9.36
C GLU A 61 12.00 -2.83 10.12
N PRO A 62 12.32 -1.72 10.81
CA PRO A 62 11.32 -0.92 11.48
C PRO A 62 10.50 -0.13 10.46
N ILE A 63 9.21 0.02 10.75
CA ILE A 63 8.31 0.95 10.08
C ILE A 63 8.02 2.09 11.02
N PHE A 64 8.23 3.31 10.56
CA PHE A 64 7.97 4.53 11.32
C PHE A 64 6.66 5.15 10.90
N ALA A 65 5.99 5.84 11.82
CA ALA A 65 4.77 6.57 11.57
C ALA A 65 4.83 7.99 12.09
N TYR A 66 4.16 8.89 11.40
CA TYR A 66 3.79 10.22 11.84
C TYR A 66 2.26 10.28 11.88
N ILE A 67 1.69 10.54 13.06
CA ILE A 67 0.25 10.53 13.31
C ILE A 67 -0.16 11.90 13.83
N HIS A 68 -0.76 12.71 12.95
CA HIS A 68 -1.31 14.02 13.29
C HIS A 68 -2.50 14.31 12.36
N SER A 69 -3.73 14.18 12.86
CA SER A 69 -4.98 14.24 12.09
C SER A 69 -5.09 13.30 10.87
N GLY A 70 -4.14 12.43 10.70
CA GLY A 70 -3.98 11.41 9.67
C GLY A 70 -2.76 10.58 10.00
N ILE A 71 -2.42 9.62 9.15
CA ILE A 71 -1.24 8.78 9.33
C ILE A 71 -0.37 8.79 8.07
N THR A 72 0.94 8.96 8.28
CA THR A 72 1.97 8.76 7.26
C THR A 72 2.97 7.75 7.78
N ILE A 73 3.36 6.79 6.96
CA ILE A 73 4.33 5.76 7.31
C ILE A 73 5.56 5.82 6.39
N GLY A 74 6.67 5.27 6.87
CA GLY A 74 7.91 5.23 6.09
C GLY A 74 8.97 4.33 6.71
N LEU A 75 10.09 4.18 5.99
CA LEU A 75 11.26 3.37 6.39
C LEU A 75 12.30 4.17 7.18
N THR A 76 12.12 5.47 7.32
CA THR A 76 13.01 6.36 8.05
C THR A 76 12.23 7.13 9.11
N PRO A 77 12.86 7.47 10.25
CA PRO A 77 12.21 8.27 11.28
C PRO A 77 11.77 9.63 10.74
N PHE A 78 10.60 10.07 11.19
CA PHE A 78 10.11 11.42 10.92
C PHE A 78 10.73 12.43 11.89
N SER A 79 10.88 13.68 11.47
CA SER A 79 11.51 14.74 12.28
C SER A 79 10.65 15.24 13.45
N CYS A 80 9.34 14.99 13.41
CA CYS A 80 8.45 15.41 14.47
C CYS A 80 8.58 14.51 15.71
N ARG A 81 8.93 15.11 16.83
CA ARG A 81 9.24 14.41 18.06
C ARG A 81 8.02 13.91 18.83
N TRP A 82 6.88 14.60 18.66
CA TRP A 82 5.68 14.38 19.47
C TRP A 82 4.69 13.43 18.83
N ASP A 83 4.59 13.47 17.50
CA ASP A 83 3.58 12.75 16.73
C ASP A 83 4.19 11.62 15.88
N SER A 84 5.47 11.29 16.11
CA SER A 84 6.17 10.26 15.35
C SER A 84 6.82 9.21 16.25
N GLY A 85 6.96 8.00 15.72
CA GLY A 85 7.59 6.88 16.41
C GLY A 85 7.65 5.64 15.54
N THR A 86 8.14 4.56 16.13
CA THR A 86 8.12 3.24 15.50
C THR A 86 6.71 2.67 15.54
N LEU A 87 6.15 2.37 14.38
CA LEU A 87 4.83 1.74 14.25
C LEU A 87 4.92 0.23 14.50
N GLY A 88 6.01 -0.39 14.11
CA GLY A 88 6.24 -1.82 14.22
C GLY A 88 7.38 -2.27 13.34
N TYR A 89 7.34 -3.55 12.95
CA TYR A 89 8.41 -4.20 12.22
C TYR A 89 7.89 -5.06 11.08
N VAL A 90 8.73 -5.17 10.06
CA VAL A 90 8.61 -6.17 9.01
C VAL A 90 9.75 -7.16 9.18
N ALA A 91 9.47 -8.45 9.04
CA ALA A 91 10.44 -9.53 9.16
C ALA A 91 10.47 -10.36 7.88
N VAL A 92 11.66 -10.63 7.35
CA VAL A 92 11.85 -11.48 6.18
C VAL A 92 12.88 -12.55 6.45
N LYS A 93 12.64 -13.76 5.97
CA LYS A 93 13.61 -14.87 6.10
C LYS A 93 14.93 -14.52 5.39
N ARG A 94 16.04 -14.84 6.05
CA ARG A 94 17.36 -14.74 5.43
C ARG A 94 17.51 -15.77 4.30
N PRO A 95 18.32 -15.51 3.26
CA PRO A 95 18.48 -16.42 2.15
C PRO A 95 18.95 -17.81 2.57
N SER A 96 19.81 -17.92 3.60
CA SER A 96 20.24 -19.21 4.19
C SER A 96 19.11 -20.02 4.83
N LYS A 97 17.94 -19.43 5.02
CA LYS A 97 16.74 -20.04 5.63
C LYS A 97 15.56 -20.10 4.67
N GLY A 98 15.82 -20.03 3.37
CA GLY A 98 14.79 -20.07 2.33
C GLY A 98 14.18 -18.74 1.98
N GLY A 99 14.78 -17.63 2.36
CA GLY A 99 14.33 -16.29 1.99
C GLY A 99 14.64 -15.95 0.53
N GLU A 100 13.79 -15.13 -0.07
CA GLU A 100 13.86 -14.76 -1.50
C GLU A 100 14.92 -13.70 -1.81
N PHE A 101 15.25 -12.84 -0.84
CA PHE A 101 16.17 -11.72 -1.05
C PHE A 101 17.61 -12.12 -0.80
N LYS A 102 18.49 -11.84 -1.78
CA LYS A 102 19.92 -12.16 -1.70
C LYS A 102 20.67 -11.46 -0.55
N ASN A 103 20.20 -10.29 -0.13
CA ASN A 103 20.76 -9.52 0.99
C ASN A 103 19.73 -8.54 1.54
N ARG A 104 20.02 -7.97 2.71
CA ARG A 104 19.15 -7.01 3.41
C ARG A 104 18.89 -5.74 2.61
N LYS A 105 19.87 -5.26 1.84
CA LYS A 105 19.71 -4.07 0.99
C LYS A 105 18.69 -4.30 -0.12
N ALA A 106 18.71 -5.46 -0.76
CA ALA A 106 17.73 -5.84 -1.78
C ALA A 106 16.32 -5.95 -1.19
N PHE A 107 16.18 -6.53 -0.01
CA PHE A 107 14.93 -6.56 0.73
C PHE A 107 14.40 -5.15 1.02
N ARG A 108 15.23 -4.30 1.61
CA ARG A 108 14.86 -2.92 1.97
C ARG A 108 14.43 -2.09 0.76
N LYS A 109 15.10 -2.28 -0.38
CA LYS A 109 14.73 -1.63 -1.64
C LYS A 109 13.34 -2.07 -2.13
N SER A 110 13.04 -3.36 -2.05
CA SER A 110 11.72 -3.91 -2.40
C SER A 110 10.66 -3.44 -1.40
N LEU A 111 10.96 -3.47 -0.11
CA LEU A 111 10.05 -3.05 0.95
C LEU A 111 9.56 -1.61 0.78
N ALA A 112 10.38 -0.72 0.25
CA ALA A 112 10.02 0.68 0.03
C ALA A 112 8.76 0.84 -0.83
N SER A 113 8.57 0.03 -1.87
CA SER A 113 7.36 0.07 -2.70
C SER A 113 6.13 -0.46 -1.98
N TYR A 114 6.27 -1.52 -1.19
CA TYR A 114 5.16 -2.04 -0.38
C TYR A 114 4.72 -1.05 0.69
N VAL A 115 5.66 -0.40 1.36
CA VAL A 115 5.38 0.64 2.36
C VAL A 115 4.71 1.85 1.73
N LYS A 116 5.16 2.28 0.53
CA LYS A 116 4.51 3.38 -0.20
C LYS A 116 3.06 3.05 -0.53
N THR A 117 2.78 1.86 -1.02
CA THR A 117 1.41 1.45 -1.35
C THR A 117 0.52 1.42 -0.10
N LEU A 118 1.04 0.93 1.03
CA LEU A 118 0.30 0.96 2.29
C LEU A 118 0.09 2.39 2.78
N ASP A 119 1.09 3.27 2.65
CA ASP A 119 0.98 4.68 3.01
C ASP A 119 -0.11 5.39 2.18
N ASP A 120 -0.09 5.21 0.86
CA ASP A 120 -1.11 5.74 -0.05
C ASP A 120 -2.52 5.26 0.32
N TYR A 121 -2.67 3.98 0.66
CA TYR A 121 -3.92 3.41 1.15
C TYR A 121 -4.40 4.07 2.45
N LEU A 122 -3.50 4.21 3.43
CA LEU A 122 -3.82 4.81 4.74
C LEU A 122 -4.18 6.29 4.63
N GLN A 123 -3.69 6.98 3.60
CA GLN A 123 -4.03 8.35 3.29
C GLN A 123 -5.30 8.49 2.45
N GLY A 124 -5.92 7.39 2.03
CA GLY A 124 -7.15 7.39 1.24
C GLY A 124 -6.95 7.61 -0.26
N TYR A 125 -5.74 7.46 -0.78
CA TYR A 125 -5.49 7.53 -2.22
C TYR A 125 -5.91 6.22 -2.90
N CYS A 126 -7.20 5.96 -2.92
CA CYS A 126 -7.81 4.77 -3.47
C CYS A 126 -8.88 5.17 -4.50
N TYR A 127 -8.78 4.65 -5.71
CA TYR A 127 -9.59 5.08 -6.82
C TYR A 127 -10.07 3.92 -7.69
N GLY A 128 -11.11 4.22 -8.44
CA GLY A 128 -11.59 3.42 -9.55
C GLY A 128 -11.93 4.30 -10.73
N TYR A 129 -12.33 3.69 -11.83
CA TYR A 129 -12.88 4.39 -12.97
C TYR A 129 -14.19 3.77 -13.42
N GLU A 130 -15.01 4.59 -14.08
CA GLU A 130 -16.23 4.21 -14.78
C GLU A 130 -16.21 4.81 -16.17
N VAL A 131 -16.61 4.01 -17.16
CA VAL A 131 -16.79 4.44 -18.56
C VAL A 131 -18.25 4.32 -18.93
N GLU A 132 -18.84 5.41 -19.37
CA GLU A 132 -20.18 5.45 -19.93
C GLU A 132 -20.13 5.62 -21.44
N THR A 133 -20.95 4.86 -22.15
CA THR A 133 -21.20 5.02 -23.61
C THR A 133 -22.68 5.19 -23.84
N ASP A 134 -23.08 6.26 -24.53
CA ASP A 134 -24.48 6.61 -24.72
C ASP A 134 -25.31 6.71 -23.41
N GLY A 135 -24.65 7.14 -22.32
CA GLY A 135 -25.27 7.25 -21.01
C GLY A 135 -25.43 5.93 -20.25
N ASN A 136 -24.84 4.85 -20.73
CA ASN A 136 -24.85 3.55 -20.07
C ASN A 136 -23.43 3.19 -19.60
N LEU A 137 -23.32 2.63 -18.39
CA LEU A 137 -22.06 2.10 -17.89
C LEU A 137 -21.62 0.91 -18.75
N THR A 138 -20.43 1.02 -19.36
CA THR A 138 -19.89 0.00 -20.28
C THR A 138 -18.62 -0.66 -19.76
N ASP A 139 -17.86 0.02 -18.89
CA ASP A 139 -16.68 -0.54 -18.24
C ASP A 139 -16.45 0.12 -16.88
N SER A 140 -15.83 -0.61 -15.95
CA SER A 140 -15.40 -0.08 -14.66
C SER A 140 -14.32 -0.97 -14.03
N CYS A 141 -13.39 -0.37 -13.29
CA CYS A 141 -12.42 -1.09 -12.50
C CYS A 141 -12.04 -0.28 -11.25
N TRP A 142 -11.79 -0.98 -10.14
CA TRP A 142 -11.57 -0.41 -8.82
C TRP A 142 -10.26 -0.93 -8.21
N GLY A 143 -9.81 -0.32 -7.09
CA GLY A 143 -8.65 -0.79 -6.34
C GLY A 143 -7.32 -0.23 -6.82
N PHE A 144 -7.31 0.91 -7.51
CA PHE A 144 -6.09 1.64 -7.84
C PHE A 144 -5.61 2.43 -6.61
N ILE A 145 -4.50 2.01 -6.02
CA ILE A 145 -3.93 2.64 -4.84
C ILE A 145 -2.74 3.51 -5.23
N GLY A 146 -2.75 4.77 -4.84
CA GLY A 146 -1.75 5.78 -5.15
C GLY A 146 -2.29 6.89 -6.03
N LYS A 147 -1.44 7.86 -6.37
CA LYS A 147 -1.80 8.94 -7.30
C LYS A 147 -2.20 8.38 -8.67
N HIS A 148 -3.10 9.06 -9.35
CA HIS A 148 -3.63 8.61 -10.66
C HIS A 148 -2.53 8.26 -11.66
N SER A 149 -1.43 9.04 -11.69
CA SER A 149 -0.28 8.83 -12.60
C SER A 149 0.66 7.69 -12.18
N GLU A 150 0.55 7.20 -10.95
CA GLU A 150 1.47 6.22 -10.36
C GLU A 150 0.78 4.86 -10.11
N SER A 151 -0.55 4.86 -9.96
CA SER A 151 -1.34 3.67 -9.60
C SER A 151 -1.65 2.73 -10.77
N GLY A 152 -1.34 3.14 -12.02
CA GLY A 152 -1.76 2.43 -13.22
C GLY A 152 -3.16 2.78 -13.71
N LEU A 153 -3.90 3.64 -12.99
CA LEU A 153 -5.26 4.03 -13.36
C LEU A 153 -5.30 4.69 -14.74
N LEU A 154 -4.40 5.65 -15.03
CA LEU A 154 -4.36 6.33 -16.32
C LEU A 154 -3.96 5.39 -17.47
N ASP A 155 -3.16 4.37 -17.20
CA ASP A 155 -2.83 3.34 -18.20
C ASP A 155 -4.04 2.46 -18.51
N ALA A 156 -4.83 2.11 -17.50
CA ALA A 156 -6.03 1.29 -17.65
C ALA A 156 -7.11 1.96 -18.53
N ILE A 157 -7.24 3.29 -18.44
CA ILE A 157 -8.24 4.05 -19.20
C ILE A 157 -7.72 4.66 -20.49
N ARG A 158 -6.47 4.39 -20.87
CA ARG A 158 -5.80 5.04 -22.02
C ARG A 158 -6.58 4.92 -23.32
N GLU A 159 -7.22 3.79 -23.56
CA GLU A 159 -7.98 3.54 -24.80
C GLU A 159 -9.25 4.40 -24.92
N TYR A 160 -9.75 4.94 -23.82
CA TYR A 160 -10.94 5.80 -23.77
C TYR A 160 -10.60 7.30 -23.83
N LEU A 161 -9.32 7.67 -23.70
CA LEU A 161 -8.82 9.05 -23.72
C LEU A 161 -8.42 9.46 -25.15
#